data_a9b1802fbb2199502b029b95b6bcce55
#
_entry.id   a9b1802fbb2199502b029b95b6bcce55
#
_cell.length_a   1.000
_cell.length_b   1.000
_cell.length_c   1.000
_cell.angle_alpha   90.00
_cell.angle_beta   90.00
_cell.angle_gamma   90.00
#
_symmetry.space_group_name_H-M   'P 1'
#
loop_
_entity.id
_entity.type
_entity.pdbx_description
1 polymer ?
#
loop_
_entity_poly.entity_id
_entity_poly.type
_entity_poly.pdbx_seq_one_letter_code
_entity_poly.pdbx_strand_id
1 'polypeptide(L)'
;MKQQFMKTAFFDFDGVIVDTEPIYDIYWNEAGKRYQTGIPNFASHIKGTTLPYILEKYFSDRSEEFKEKVIRESMEFEQQMPFPPVPGAMEFIHLLKSKDVKVGLVTSSDDAKLKRAFRLLKLDNLFDTVVSADRITKGKPDPMCYLLAASDLHVSPSDSLVFEDSFAGIQAGTNAGMRVIGLS
;
A
#
# COMPACT_ATOMS: atom_id res chain seq x y z
N MET A 1 16.65 23.96 20.86
CA MET A 1 16.30 22.82 20.01
C MET A 1 15.64 23.37 18.75
N LYS A 2 16.24 23.20 17.55
CA LYS A 2 15.56 23.55 16.30
C LYS A 2 14.38 22.59 16.12
N GLN A 3 13.17 23.11 16.08
CA GLN A 3 11.98 22.33 15.74
C GLN A 3 12.20 21.82 14.32
N GLN A 4 12.50 20.54 14.19
CA GLN A 4 12.73 19.91 12.89
C GLN A 4 11.35 19.69 12.26
N PHE A 5 10.95 20.60 11.38
CA PHE A 5 9.69 20.47 10.65
C PHE A 5 9.81 19.29 9.71
N MET A 6 8.81 18.44 9.73
CA MET A 6 8.63 17.37 8.76
C MET A 6 8.54 17.95 7.36
N LYS A 7 9.36 17.43 6.43
CA LYS A 7 9.45 17.95 5.06
C LYS A 7 8.69 17.07 4.07
N THR A 8 8.37 15.83 4.47
CA THR A 8 7.80 14.84 3.57
C THR A 8 6.86 13.92 4.33
N ALA A 9 5.72 13.63 3.71
CA ALA A 9 4.73 12.66 4.16
C ALA A 9 4.53 11.58 3.09
N PHE A 10 4.68 10.33 3.46
CA PHE A 10 4.37 9.17 2.63
C PHE A 10 3.09 8.52 3.12
N PHE A 11 2.21 8.21 2.22
CA PHE A 11 0.93 7.57 2.51
C PHE A 11 0.88 6.21 1.84
N ASP A 12 0.44 5.19 2.57
CA ASP A 12 -0.08 4.00 1.91
C ASP A 12 -1.40 4.35 1.20
N PHE A 13 -1.89 3.45 0.36
CA PHE A 13 -3.11 3.66 -0.41
C PHE A 13 -4.33 3.02 0.25
N ASP A 14 -4.31 1.70 0.36
CA ASP A 14 -5.41 0.91 0.91
C ASP A 14 -5.46 1.07 2.44
N GLY A 15 -6.62 1.35 3.01
CA GLY A 15 -6.78 1.62 4.43
C GLY A 15 -6.31 3.01 4.91
N VAL A 16 -5.67 3.82 4.03
CA VAL A 16 -5.14 5.14 4.36
C VAL A 16 -5.75 6.25 3.49
N ILE A 17 -5.73 6.09 2.17
CA ILE A 17 -6.36 7.01 1.22
C ILE A 17 -7.76 6.53 0.85
N VAL A 18 -7.92 5.23 0.67
CA VAL A 18 -9.19 4.58 0.35
C VAL A 18 -9.49 3.48 1.38
N ASP A 19 -10.75 3.39 1.79
CA ASP A 19 -11.24 2.38 2.73
C ASP A 19 -11.61 1.08 2.00
N THR A 20 -10.60 0.41 1.48
CA THR A 20 -10.74 -0.85 0.73
C THR A 20 -10.54 -2.09 1.58
N GLU A 21 -10.05 -1.94 2.80
CA GLU A 21 -9.73 -3.06 3.68
C GLU A 21 -10.93 -3.98 3.97
N PRO A 22 -12.14 -3.47 4.29
CA PRO A 22 -13.30 -4.36 4.49
C PRO A 22 -13.66 -5.15 3.23
N ILE A 23 -13.38 -4.60 2.05
CA ILE A 23 -13.67 -5.22 0.75
C ILE A 23 -12.66 -6.35 0.49
N TYR A 24 -11.37 -6.11 0.76
CA TYR A 24 -10.33 -7.12 0.68
C TYR A 24 -10.50 -8.21 1.74
N ASP A 25 -10.91 -7.87 2.95
CA ASP A 25 -11.16 -8.82 4.02
C ASP A 25 -12.20 -9.87 3.59
N ILE A 26 -13.30 -9.44 3.00
CA ILE A 26 -14.32 -10.35 2.48
C ILE A 26 -13.74 -11.23 1.38
N TYR A 27 -13.12 -10.63 0.36
CA TYR A 27 -12.58 -11.35 -0.78
C TYR A 27 -11.53 -12.40 -0.36
N TRP A 28 -10.50 -11.97 0.38
CA TRP A 28 -9.38 -12.85 0.73
C TRP A 28 -9.73 -13.90 1.77
N ASN A 29 -10.67 -13.64 2.69
CA ASN A 29 -11.15 -14.67 3.60
C ASN A 29 -11.94 -15.75 2.87
N GLU A 30 -12.74 -15.40 1.86
CA GLU A 30 -13.43 -16.37 1.01
C GLU A 30 -12.46 -17.09 0.06
N ALA A 31 -11.53 -16.37 -0.53
CA ALA A 31 -10.46 -16.93 -1.35
C ALA A 31 -9.59 -17.92 -0.55
N GLY A 32 -9.23 -17.59 0.69
CA GLY A 32 -8.50 -18.47 1.58
C GLY A 32 -9.21 -19.81 1.84
N LYS A 33 -10.53 -19.79 2.02
CA LYS A 33 -11.35 -21.00 2.11
C LYS A 33 -11.36 -21.77 0.79
N ARG A 34 -11.64 -21.09 -0.33
CA ARG A 34 -11.70 -21.66 -1.69
C ARG A 34 -10.38 -22.28 -2.11
N TYR A 35 -9.26 -21.67 -1.76
CA TYR A 35 -7.92 -22.13 -2.04
C TYR A 35 -7.37 -23.12 -1.01
N GLN A 36 -8.17 -23.43 0.04
CA GLN A 36 -7.83 -24.39 1.07
C GLN A 36 -6.50 -24.07 1.78
N THR A 37 -6.31 -22.81 2.14
CA THR A 37 -5.09 -22.36 2.84
C THR A 37 -4.99 -22.95 4.26
N GLY A 38 -6.12 -23.36 4.87
CA GLY A 38 -6.19 -23.80 6.26
C GLY A 38 -5.98 -22.69 7.29
N ILE A 39 -5.85 -21.44 6.86
CA ILE A 39 -5.55 -20.29 7.71
C ILE A 39 -6.85 -19.52 8.01
N PRO A 40 -7.29 -19.47 9.28
CA PRO A 40 -8.40 -18.62 9.70
C PRO A 40 -8.06 -17.13 9.46
N ASN A 41 -9.06 -16.35 9.04
CA ASN A 41 -8.88 -14.90 8.78
C ASN A 41 -7.70 -14.61 7.84
N PHE A 42 -7.62 -15.34 6.73
CA PHE A 42 -6.49 -15.29 5.80
C PHE A 42 -6.14 -13.86 5.36
N ALA A 43 -7.14 -13.01 5.16
CA ALA A 43 -6.95 -11.61 4.81
C ALA A 43 -6.00 -10.88 5.78
N SER A 44 -6.16 -11.07 7.08
CA SER A 44 -5.32 -10.40 8.09
C SER A 44 -3.84 -10.79 8.03
N HIS A 45 -3.52 -11.96 7.48
CA HIS A 45 -2.15 -12.47 7.32
C HIS A 45 -1.41 -11.91 6.11
N ILE A 46 -2.16 -11.37 5.15
CA ILE A 46 -1.62 -10.86 3.88
C ILE A 46 -1.78 -9.35 3.72
N LYS A 47 -2.48 -8.71 4.66
CA LYS A 47 -2.72 -7.27 4.65
C LYS A 47 -1.42 -6.48 4.45
N GLY A 48 -1.42 -5.52 3.53
CA GLY A 48 -0.28 -4.65 3.23
C GLY A 48 0.84 -5.32 2.43
N THR A 49 0.69 -6.60 2.02
CA THR A 49 1.70 -7.31 1.22
C THR A 49 1.35 -7.32 -0.27
N THR A 50 2.33 -7.67 -1.12
CA THR A 50 2.13 -7.77 -2.57
C THR A 50 1.63 -9.15 -2.97
N LEU A 51 0.93 -9.25 -4.11
CA LEU A 51 0.47 -10.54 -4.66
C LEU A 51 1.62 -11.53 -4.89
N PRO A 52 2.79 -11.16 -5.46
CA PRO A 52 3.94 -12.06 -5.55
C PRO A 52 4.38 -12.64 -4.20
N TYR A 53 4.41 -11.82 -3.15
CA TYR A 53 4.73 -12.30 -1.80
C TYR A 53 3.68 -13.30 -1.28
N ILE A 54 2.40 -13.07 -1.53
CA ILE A 54 1.32 -13.99 -1.14
C ILE A 54 1.50 -15.34 -1.85
N LEU A 55 1.79 -15.33 -3.16
CA LEU A 55 2.03 -16.54 -3.95
C LEU A 55 3.22 -17.33 -3.46
N GLU A 56 4.34 -16.66 -3.20
CA GLU A 56 5.56 -17.28 -2.69
C GLU A 56 5.36 -17.89 -1.31
N LYS A 57 4.73 -17.16 -0.40
CA LYS A 57 4.61 -17.56 1.01
C LYS A 57 3.54 -18.62 1.25
N TYR A 58 2.42 -18.56 0.57
CA TYR A 58 1.23 -19.39 0.88
C TYR A 58 0.89 -20.41 -0.20
N PHE A 59 1.48 -20.28 -1.39
CA PHE A 59 1.17 -21.13 -2.54
C PHE A 59 2.44 -21.61 -3.28
N SER A 60 3.61 -21.56 -2.63
CA SER A 60 4.88 -22.00 -3.24
C SER A 60 4.88 -23.47 -3.67
N ASP A 61 4.13 -24.32 -2.98
CA ASP A 61 3.95 -25.75 -3.25
C ASP A 61 2.87 -26.07 -4.28
N ARG A 62 2.14 -25.07 -4.75
CA ARG A 62 1.06 -25.22 -5.74
C ARG A 62 1.60 -25.16 -7.17
N SER A 63 0.85 -25.76 -8.10
CA SER A 63 1.18 -25.70 -9.54
C SER A 63 1.15 -24.27 -10.08
N GLU A 64 1.90 -24.01 -11.16
CA GLU A 64 1.87 -22.71 -11.82
C GLU A 64 0.48 -22.34 -12.33
N GLU A 65 -0.27 -23.32 -12.86
CA GLU A 65 -1.67 -23.14 -13.29
C GLU A 65 -2.57 -22.64 -12.13
N PHE A 66 -2.32 -23.17 -10.92
CA PHE A 66 -3.05 -22.70 -9.74
C PHE A 66 -2.67 -21.26 -9.39
N LYS A 67 -1.38 -20.92 -9.43
CA LYS A 67 -0.92 -19.55 -9.15
C LYS A 67 -1.47 -18.56 -10.18
N GLU A 68 -1.46 -18.92 -11.46
CA GLU A 68 -2.07 -18.13 -12.53
C GLU A 68 -3.59 -17.92 -12.32
N LYS A 69 -4.29 -18.94 -11.82
CA LYS A 69 -5.70 -18.81 -11.43
C LYS A 69 -5.87 -17.79 -10.29
N VAL A 70 -5.05 -17.85 -9.24
CA VAL A 70 -5.10 -16.88 -8.13
C VAL A 70 -4.86 -15.47 -8.63
N ILE A 71 -3.84 -15.27 -9.48
CA ILE A 71 -3.53 -13.97 -10.09
C ILE A 71 -4.74 -13.46 -10.87
N ARG A 72 -5.29 -14.26 -11.78
CA ARG A 72 -6.42 -13.85 -12.62
C ARG A 72 -7.64 -13.47 -11.78
N GLU A 73 -8.04 -14.31 -10.82
CA GLU A 73 -9.21 -14.06 -9.96
C GLU A 73 -9.02 -12.80 -9.09
N SER A 74 -7.80 -12.54 -8.59
CA SER A 74 -7.46 -11.33 -7.86
C SER A 74 -7.56 -10.09 -8.74
N MET A 75 -7.01 -10.15 -9.97
CA MET A 75 -7.10 -9.04 -10.92
C MET A 75 -8.55 -8.75 -11.35
N GLU A 76 -9.36 -9.79 -11.61
CA GLU A 76 -10.78 -9.64 -11.93
C GLU A 76 -11.57 -8.97 -10.80
N PHE A 77 -11.28 -9.35 -9.57
CA PHE A 77 -11.86 -8.72 -8.39
C PHE A 77 -11.48 -7.23 -8.31
N GLU A 78 -10.20 -6.90 -8.42
CA GLU A 78 -9.70 -5.52 -8.34
C GLU A 78 -10.23 -4.62 -9.48
N GLN A 79 -10.51 -5.18 -10.65
CA GLN A 79 -11.14 -4.44 -11.75
C GLN A 79 -12.57 -3.96 -11.44
N GLN A 80 -13.24 -4.58 -10.49
CA GLN A 80 -14.64 -4.29 -10.16
C GLN A 80 -14.82 -3.59 -8.80
N MET A 81 -13.81 -3.70 -7.91
CA MET A 81 -13.91 -3.15 -6.56
C MET A 81 -14.06 -1.62 -6.57
N PRO A 82 -14.89 -1.04 -5.67
CA PRO A 82 -14.94 0.39 -5.47
C PRO A 82 -13.71 0.89 -4.68
N PHE A 83 -13.50 2.22 -4.72
CA PHE A 83 -12.47 2.91 -3.93
C PHE A 83 -13.15 3.98 -3.05
N PRO A 84 -13.83 3.61 -1.97
CA PRO A 84 -14.41 4.60 -1.06
C PRO A 84 -13.29 5.40 -0.39
N PRO A 85 -13.28 6.75 -0.49
CA PRO A 85 -12.24 7.55 0.14
C PRO A 85 -12.31 7.47 1.68
N VAL A 86 -11.15 7.42 2.34
CA VAL A 86 -11.07 7.62 3.79
C VAL A 86 -11.42 9.07 4.11
N PRO A 87 -12.41 9.33 4.99
CA PRO A 87 -12.82 10.69 5.33
C PRO A 87 -11.67 11.54 5.86
N GLY A 88 -11.47 12.73 5.28
CA GLY A 88 -10.42 13.67 5.70
C GLY A 88 -9.03 13.41 5.08
N ALA A 89 -8.79 12.26 4.44
CA ALA A 89 -7.47 11.94 3.87
C ALA A 89 -7.05 12.93 2.78
N MET A 90 -7.96 13.24 1.86
CA MET A 90 -7.68 14.15 0.75
C MET A 90 -7.47 15.58 1.23
N GLU A 91 -8.31 16.05 2.14
CA GLU A 91 -8.21 17.36 2.76
C GLU A 91 -6.87 17.52 3.51
N PHE A 92 -6.45 16.47 4.21
CA PHE A 92 -5.17 16.47 4.91
C PHE A 92 -3.97 16.54 3.93
N ILE A 93 -4.00 15.80 2.84
CA ILE A 93 -2.97 15.87 1.79
C ILE A 93 -2.89 17.28 1.21
N HIS A 94 -4.02 17.89 0.86
CA HIS A 94 -4.06 19.27 0.37
C HIS A 94 -3.52 20.26 1.40
N LEU A 95 -3.83 20.08 2.68
CA LEU A 95 -3.28 20.89 3.75
C LEU A 95 -1.75 20.77 3.83
N LEU A 96 -1.19 19.57 3.74
CA LEU A 96 0.26 19.36 3.74
C LEU A 96 0.92 20.05 2.54
N LYS A 97 0.36 19.89 1.34
CA LYS A 97 0.87 20.56 0.13
C LYS A 97 0.80 22.09 0.25
N SER A 98 -0.24 22.65 0.88
CA SER A 98 -0.34 24.09 1.14
C SER A 98 0.71 24.62 2.14
N LYS A 99 1.42 23.72 2.83
CA LYS A 99 2.51 24.00 3.76
C LYS A 99 3.89 23.62 3.17
N ASP A 100 3.97 23.46 1.86
CA ASP A 100 5.19 23.05 1.14
C ASP A 100 5.77 21.69 1.62
N VAL A 101 4.96 20.83 2.20
CA VAL A 101 5.32 19.45 2.53
C VAL A 101 5.19 18.59 1.28
N LYS A 102 6.25 17.90 0.88
CA LYS A 102 6.21 16.94 -0.20
C LYS A 102 5.36 15.73 0.18
N VAL A 103 4.57 15.21 -0.74
CA VAL A 103 3.66 14.09 -0.49
C VAL A 103 3.92 12.97 -1.48
N GLY A 104 4.19 11.76 -0.98
CA GLY A 104 4.35 10.56 -1.81
C GLY A 104 3.30 9.50 -1.48
N LEU A 105 2.91 8.74 -2.50
CA LEU A 105 2.12 7.51 -2.36
C LEU A 105 3.05 6.31 -2.43
N VAL A 106 2.94 5.38 -1.47
CA VAL A 106 3.79 4.17 -1.39
C VAL A 106 2.91 2.97 -1.08
N THR A 107 2.64 2.15 -2.08
CA THR A 107 1.63 1.10 -1.97
C THR A 107 2.12 -0.27 -2.46
N SER A 108 1.50 -1.32 -1.96
CA SER A 108 1.65 -2.69 -2.46
C SER A 108 0.73 -3.00 -3.66
N SER A 109 -0.08 -2.04 -4.09
CA SER A 109 -0.91 -2.14 -5.30
C SER A 109 -0.07 -1.95 -6.56
N ASP A 110 -0.48 -2.60 -7.65
CA ASP A 110 0.14 -2.48 -8.96
C ASP A 110 -0.31 -1.21 -9.71
N ASP A 111 0.38 -0.92 -10.81
CA ASP A 111 0.09 0.25 -11.65
C ASP A 111 -1.31 0.18 -12.30
N ALA A 112 -1.83 -1.01 -12.60
CA ALA A 112 -3.14 -1.16 -13.23
C ALA A 112 -4.27 -0.75 -12.29
N LYS A 113 -4.21 -1.19 -11.02
CA LYS A 113 -5.13 -0.77 -9.96
C LYS A 113 -5.03 0.73 -9.70
N LEU A 114 -3.81 1.25 -9.55
CA LEU A 114 -3.59 2.68 -9.30
C LEU A 114 -4.14 3.55 -10.43
N LYS A 115 -3.87 3.20 -11.68
CA LYS A 115 -4.39 3.92 -12.85
C LYS A 115 -5.91 4.00 -12.86
N ARG A 116 -6.59 2.91 -12.49
CA ARG A 116 -8.04 2.88 -12.35
C ARG A 116 -8.50 3.77 -11.20
N ALA A 117 -7.88 3.66 -10.02
CA ALA A 117 -8.22 4.45 -8.84
C ALA A 117 -8.00 5.95 -9.09
N PHE A 118 -6.87 6.34 -9.66
CA PHE A 118 -6.54 7.74 -9.97
C PHE A 118 -7.59 8.36 -10.89
N ARG A 119 -7.99 7.64 -11.95
CA ARG A 119 -9.05 8.12 -12.84
C ARG A 119 -10.39 8.31 -12.13
N LEU A 120 -10.79 7.35 -11.28
CA LEU A 120 -12.08 7.39 -10.58
C LEU A 120 -12.12 8.47 -9.50
N LEU A 121 -11.03 8.65 -8.77
CA LEU A 121 -10.91 9.58 -7.65
C LEU A 121 -10.32 10.95 -8.03
N LYS A 122 -9.89 11.12 -9.30
CA LYS A 122 -9.26 12.36 -9.83
C LYS A 122 -8.01 12.74 -9.04
N LEU A 123 -7.10 11.77 -8.82
CA LEU A 123 -5.87 11.95 -8.03
C LEU A 123 -4.67 12.41 -8.88
N ASP A 124 -4.88 12.76 -10.15
CA ASP A 124 -3.82 13.20 -11.04
C ASP A 124 -3.07 14.39 -10.44
N ASN A 125 -1.74 14.33 -10.44
CA ASN A 125 -0.84 15.36 -9.91
C ASN A 125 -0.98 15.65 -8.39
N LEU A 126 -1.66 14.80 -7.64
CA LEU A 126 -1.78 14.98 -6.19
C LEU A 126 -0.47 14.66 -5.46
N PHE A 127 0.20 13.59 -5.87
CA PHE A 127 1.43 13.09 -5.25
C PHE A 127 2.66 13.54 -6.02
N ASP A 128 3.72 13.90 -5.28
CA ASP A 128 5.02 14.31 -5.83
C ASP A 128 5.86 13.11 -6.26
N THR A 129 5.58 11.92 -5.70
CA THR A 129 6.05 10.60 -6.17
C THR A 129 4.99 9.53 -5.91
N VAL A 130 5.01 8.47 -6.74
CA VAL A 130 4.19 7.27 -6.55
C VAL A 130 5.10 6.06 -6.67
N VAL A 131 5.16 5.23 -5.63
CA VAL A 131 5.86 3.95 -5.61
C VAL A 131 4.83 2.85 -5.50
N SER A 132 4.59 2.16 -6.60
CA SER A 132 3.74 0.98 -6.73
C SER A 132 4.52 -0.31 -6.55
N ALA A 133 3.83 -1.46 -6.52
CA ALA A 133 4.45 -2.78 -6.51
C ALA A 133 5.36 -3.01 -7.74
N ASP A 134 5.03 -2.43 -8.90
CA ASP A 134 5.79 -2.60 -10.14
C ASP A 134 7.14 -1.87 -10.14
N ARG A 135 7.36 -0.94 -9.22
CA ARG A 135 8.61 -0.20 -9.07
C ARG A 135 9.63 -0.85 -8.13
N ILE A 136 9.27 -1.93 -7.46
CA ILE A 136 10.08 -2.58 -6.43
C ILE A 136 10.23 -4.07 -6.71
N THR A 137 11.29 -4.67 -6.18
CA THR A 137 11.53 -6.12 -6.24
C THR A 137 11.26 -6.81 -4.91
N LYS A 138 11.17 -6.03 -3.83
CA LYS A 138 10.83 -6.52 -2.49
C LYS A 138 9.71 -5.68 -1.90
N GLY A 139 8.59 -6.33 -1.60
CA GLY A 139 7.43 -5.71 -0.96
C GLY A 139 7.60 -5.55 0.56
N LYS A 140 6.70 -4.78 1.18
CA LYS A 140 6.58 -4.67 2.64
C LYS A 140 6.55 -6.06 3.29
N PRO A 141 7.30 -6.32 4.37
CA PRO A 141 7.93 -5.38 5.29
C PRO A 141 9.37 -4.95 4.93
N ASP A 142 9.88 -5.26 3.72
CA ASP A 142 11.16 -4.72 3.27
C ASP A 142 11.06 -3.20 3.10
N PRO A 143 12.07 -2.40 3.52
CA PRO A 143 12.02 -0.94 3.47
C PRO A 143 12.17 -0.35 2.06
N MET A 144 12.41 -1.17 1.05
CA MET A 144 12.74 -0.75 -0.30
C MET A 144 11.79 0.30 -0.86
N CYS A 145 10.48 0.11 -0.70
CA CYS A 145 9.46 1.01 -1.23
C CYS A 145 9.58 2.43 -0.65
N TYR A 146 9.77 2.56 0.67
CA TYR A 146 9.91 3.86 1.33
C TYR A 146 11.27 4.51 1.07
N LEU A 147 12.34 3.73 0.99
CA LEU A 147 13.66 4.23 0.62
C LEU A 147 13.68 4.74 -0.82
N LEU A 148 13.01 4.05 -1.74
CA LEU A 148 12.85 4.49 -3.13
C LEU A 148 12.06 5.81 -3.19
N ALA A 149 10.95 5.92 -2.47
CA ALA A 149 10.15 7.13 -2.42
C ALA A 149 10.94 8.33 -1.85
N ALA A 150 11.75 8.12 -0.81
CA ALA A 150 12.63 9.14 -0.27
C ALA A 150 13.71 9.57 -1.28
N SER A 151 14.27 8.61 -2.04
CA SER A 151 15.23 8.87 -3.11
C SER A 151 14.63 9.70 -4.24
N ASP A 152 13.41 9.37 -4.69
CA ASP A 152 12.71 10.13 -5.74
C ASP A 152 12.55 11.60 -5.37
N LEU A 153 12.24 11.86 -4.10
CA LEU A 153 12.01 13.22 -3.61
C LEU A 153 13.29 13.92 -3.10
N HIS A 154 14.43 13.23 -3.13
CA HIS A 154 15.72 13.72 -2.60
C HIS A 154 15.61 14.19 -1.13
N VAL A 155 14.98 13.38 -0.29
CA VAL A 155 14.78 13.66 1.15
C VAL A 155 15.42 12.59 2.01
N SER A 156 15.80 12.97 3.24
CA SER A 156 16.28 12.01 4.22
C SER A 156 15.12 11.19 4.79
N PRO A 157 15.25 9.87 4.95
CA PRO A 157 14.26 9.06 5.66
C PRO A 157 13.91 9.61 7.05
N SER A 158 14.90 10.11 7.81
CA SER A 158 14.69 10.67 9.16
C SER A 158 13.83 11.95 9.19
N ASP A 159 13.69 12.65 8.05
CA ASP A 159 12.87 13.85 7.88
C ASP A 159 11.48 13.54 7.32
N SER A 160 11.16 12.25 7.18
CA SER A 160 9.94 11.75 6.57
C SER A 160 9.00 11.13 7.59
N LEU A 161 7.70 11.23 7.32
CA LEU A 161 6.62 10.62 8.09
C LEU A 161 5.84 9.67 7.19
N VAL A 162 5.50 8.50 7.70
CA VAL A 162 4.71 7.48 7.01
C VAL A 162 3.35 7.37 7.70
N PHE A 163 2.28 7.28 6.91
CA PHE A 163 0.92 6.95 7.34
C PHE A 163 0.57 5.56 6.80
N GLU A 164 0.26 4.64 7.70
CA GLU A 164 0.08 3.21 7.40
C GLU A 164 -0.94 2.56 8.32
N ASP A 165 -1.65 1.55 7.80
CA ASP A 165 -2.65 0.81 8.56
C ASP A 165 -2.30 -0.68 8.71
N SER A 166 -1.23 -1.15 8.04
CA SER A 166 -0.79 -2.55 8.06
C SER A 166 0.47 -2.76 8.90
N PHE A 167 0.59 -3.93 9.56
CA PHE A 167 1.81 -4.30 10.27
C PHE A 167 3.03 -4.37 9.34
N ALA A 168 2.84 -4.89 8.12
CA ALA A 168 3.92 -5.00 7.15
C ALA A 168 4.43 -3.61 6.73
N GLY A 169 3.52 -2.65 6.51
CA GLY A 169 3.89 -1.30 6.13
C GLY A 169 4.49 -0.50 7.28
N ILE A 170 3.95 -0.63 8.50
CA ILE A 170 4.55 -0.02 9.70
C ILE A 170 5.99 -0.51 9.89
N GLN A 171 6.22 -1.82 9.73
CA GLN A 171 7.55 -2.40 9.82
C GLN A 171 8.47 -1.89 8.71
N ALA A 172 7.96 -1.78 7.46
CA ALA A 172 8.74 -1.26 6.33
C ALA A 172 9.18 0.19 6.54
N GLY A 173 8.26 1.06 6.98
CA GLY A 173 8.57 2.46 7.31
C GLY A 173 9.59 2.58 8.45
N THR A 174 9.43 1.77 9.49
CA THR A 174 10.37 1.71 10.62
C THR A 174 11.75 1.23 10.18
N ASN A 175 11.81 0.17 9.38
CA ASN A 175 13.06 -0.37 8.81
C ASN A 175 13.76 0.64 7.87
N ALA A 176 12.99 1.51 7.21
CA ALA A 176 13.52 2.61 6.41
C ALA A 176 14.12 3.76 7.26
N GLY A 177 13.97 3.72 8.59
CA GLY A 177 14.43 4.79 9.48
C GLY A 177 13.50 6.02 9.49
N MET A 178 12.25 5.86 9.07
CA MET A 178 11.22 6.89 9.06
C MET A 178 10.39 6.86 10.35
N ARG A 179 9.74 7.98 10.66
CA ARG A 179 8.69 8.00 11.69
C ARG A 179 7.40 7.46 11.07
N VAL A 180 6.68 6.63 11.82
CA VAL A 180 5.45 6.00 11.32
C VAL A 180 4.28 6.35 12.23
N ILE A 181 3.15 6.70 11.63
CA ILE A 181 1.83 6.82 12.27
C ILE A 181 1.02 5.65 11.78
N GLY A 182 0.70 4.73 12.69
CA GLY A 182 -0.24 3.65 12.44
C GLY A 182 -1.68 4.16 12.52
N LEU A 183 -2.50 3.80 11.54
CA LEU A 183 -3.94 4.07 11.48
C LEU A 183 -4.73 2.80 11.79
N SER A 184 -5.95 2.93 12.30
CA SER A 184 -6.84 1.82 12.65
C SER A 184 -8.28 2.12 12.29
#